data_aec916ab47e3f7fc0a11e132f3c7a4a3
#
_entry.id   aec916ab47e3f7fc0a11e132f3c7a4a3
#
_cell.length_a   1.000
_cell.length_b   1.000
_cell.length_c   1.000
_cell.angle_alpha   90.00
_cell.angle_beta   90.00
_cell.angle_gamma   90.00
#
_symmetry.space_group_name_H-M   'P 1'
#
loop_
_entity.id
_entity.type
_entity.pdbx_description
1 polymer ?
#
loop_
_entity_poly.entity_id
_entity_poly.type
_entity_poly.pdbx_seq_one_letter_code
_entity_poly.pdbx_strand_id
1 'polypeptide(L)'
;MAEYGTSVESTAPADRVWKIWSDMSTWGEWNPNVSTIDWKGGFADGTAGIMNTRAGQHHKMRLVDVVPGRSFALETSVVPGTAFHFNCRIEPAGGKTRISQTVEVKGPLGPLLGGMLGPQVSKDFGTLLGNLAKQAEAV
;
A
#
# COMPACT_ATOMS: atom_id res chain seq x y z
N MET A 1 13.72 3.31 13.03
CA MET A 1 13.81 3.44 11.58
C MET A 1 12.86 4.48 11.07
N ALA A 2 13.27 5.24 10.07
CA ALA A 2 12.41 6.28 9.52
C ALA A 2 11.31 5.68 8.66
N GLU A 3 10.08 6.14 8.87
CA GLU A 3 8.94 5.81 8.03
C GLU A 3 8.55 7.05 7.24
N TYR A 4 8.17 6.85 6.00
CA TYR A 4 7.74 7.92 5.11
C TYR A 4 6.33 7.59 4.62
N GLY A 5 5.44 8.56 4.68
CA GLY A 5 4.08 8.32 4.23
C GLY A 5 3.14 9.43 4.62
N THR A 6 1.85 9.15 4.48
CA THR A 6 0.81 10.11 4.76
C THR A 6 -0.50 9.40 5.10
N SER A 7 -1.50 10.20 5.44
CA SER A 7 -2.86 9.72 5.66
C SER A 7 -3.85 10.66 5.00
N VAL A 8 -5.02 10.12 4.67
CA VAL A 8 -6.17 10.89 4.20
C VAL A 8 -7.39 10.48 5.02
N GLU A 9 -8.41 11.32 5.06
CA GLU A 9 -9.68 10.99 5.70
C GLU A 9 -10.74 10.80 4.65
N SER A 10 -11.65 9.86 4.90
CA SER A 10 -12.75 9.54 3.99
C SER A 10 -14.06 9.50 4.76
N THR A 11 -15.15 9.87 4.11
CA THR A 11 -16.49 9.70 4.65
C THR A 11 -17.02 8.28 4.48
N ALA A 12 -16.34 7.46 3.68
CA ALA A 12 -16.74 6.06 3.49
C ALA A 12 -16.50 5.25 4.76
N PRO A 13 -17.36 4.26 5.08
CA PRO A 13 -17.12 3.38 6.22
C PRO A 13 -15.88 2.52 6.00
N ALA A 14 -15.25 2.13 7.11
CA ALA A 14 -14.00 1.36 7.08
C ALA A 14 -14.13 0.05 6.29
N ASP A 15 -15.25 -0.64 6.41
CA ASP A 15 -15.47 -1.91 5.70
C ASP A 15 -15.50 -1.73 4.18
N ARG A 16 -16.00 -0.59 3.71
CA ARG A 16 -16.02 -0.30 2.27
C ARG A 16 -14.61 -0.01 1.75
N VAL A 17 -13.82 0.74 2.51
CA VAL A 17 -12.42 1.00 2.18
C VAL A 17 -11.64 -0.31 2.15
N TRP A 18 -11.85 -1.15 3.15
CA TRP A 18 -11.18 -2.45 3.22
C TRP A 18 -11.52 -3.34 2.03
N LYS A 19 -12.80 -3.37 1.64
CA LYS A 19 -13.26 -4.18 0.52
C LYS A 19 -12.53 -3.83 -0.78
N ILE A 20 -12.29 -2.55 -1.02
CA ILE A 20 -11.58 -2.10 -2.22
C ILE A 20 -10.08 -2.34 -2.06
N TRP A 21 -9.50 -1.96 -0.92
CA TRP A 21 -8.06 -2.06 -0.69
C TRP A 21 -7.57 -3.50 -0.66
N SER A 22 -8.40 -4.41 -0.17
CA SER A 22 -8.07 -5.84 -0.11
C SER A 22 -8.37 -6.59 -1.41
N ASP A 23 -8.92 -5.92 -2.41
CA ASP A 23 -9.18 -6.51 -3.73
C ASP A 23 -8.12 -6.06 -4.71
N MET A 24 -7.13 -6.93 -4.94
CA MET A 24 -5.98 -6.62 -5.79
C MET A 24 -6.38 -6.31 -7.24
N SER A 25 -7.54 -6.79 -7.70
CA SER A 25 -8.01 -6.51 -9.05
C SER A 25 -8.42 -5.05 -9.25
N THR A 26 -8.67 -4.30 -8.16
CA THR A 26 -9.06 -2.89 -8.24
C THR A 26 -7.87 -1.93 -8.25
N TRP A 27 -6.68 -2.38 -7.91
CA TRP A 27 -5.55 -1.49 -7.66
C TRP A 27 -5.17 -0.63 -8.86
N GLY A 28 -5.32 -1.15 -10.07
CA GLY A 28 -5.07 -0.37 -11.29
C GLY A 28 -6.07 0.77 -11.50
N GLU A 29 -7.20 0.74 -10.80
CA GLU A 29 -8.26 1.75 -10.93
C GLU A 29 -7.96 3.02 -10.14
N TRP A 30 -7.33 2.88 -8.97
CA TRP A 30 -7.11 4.02 -8.07
C TRP A 30 -5.64 4.32 -7.80
N ASN A 31 -4.74 3.37 -8.00
CA ASN A 31 -3.31 3.59 -7.79
C ASN A 31 -2.65 4.00 -9.12
N PRO A 32 -2.15 5.24 -9.23
CA PRO A 32 -1.63 5.75 -10.50
C PRO A 32 -0.36 5.04 -10.99
N ASN A 33 0.32 4.32 -10.11
CA ASN A 33 1.56 3.62 -10.46
C ASN A 33 1.32 2.18 -10.88
N VAL A 34 0.12 1.64 -10.65
CA VAL A 34 -0.21 0.24 -10.91
C VAL A 34 -0.99 0.10 -12.21
N SER A 35 -0.54 -0.80 -13.05
CA SER A 35 -1.31 -1.25 -14.22
C SER A 35 -2.21 -2.42 -13.82
N THR A 36 -1.60 -3.52 -13.37
CA THR A 36 -2.31 -4.72 -12.89
C THR A 36 -1.52 -5.35 -11.76
N ILE A 37 -2.18 -6.22 -11.00
CA ILE A 37 -1.51 -7.08 -10.03
C ILE A 37 -1.88 -8.51 -10.34
N ASP A 38 -0.85 -9.32 -10.58
CA ASP A 38 -1.02 -10.77 -10.73
C ASP A 38 -1.06 -11.37 -9.33
N TRP A 39 -2.26 -11.71 -8.89
CA TRP A 39 -2.49 -12.17 -7.52
C TRP A 39 -3.23 -13.51 -7.54
N LYS A 40 -2.61 -14.52 -6.97
CA LYS A 40 -3.18 -15.87 -6.91
C LYS A 40 -3.32 -16.27 -5.46
N GLY A 41 -4.54 -16.39 -4.99
CA GLY A 41 -4.84 -16.74 -3.61
C GLY A 41 -5.66 -15.68 -2.91
N GLY A 42 -5.90 -15.89 -1.63
CA GLY A 42 -6.68 -14.98 -0.81
C GLY A 42 -5.85 -13.80 -0.31
N PHE A 43 -6.53 -12.85 0.31
CA PHE A 43 -5.88 -11.72 0.97
C PHE A 43 -5.49 -12.15 2.38
N ALA A 44 -4.37 -12.88 2.48
CA ALA A 44 -3.93 -13.52 3.71
C ALA A 44 -2.41 -13.50 3.80
N ASP A 45 -1.89 -13.64 5.03
CA ASP A 45 -0.45 -13.64 5.28
C ASP A 45 0.26 -14.68 4.41
N GLY A 46 1.35 -14.26 3.79
CA GLY A 46 2.19 -15.13 2.98
C GLY A 46 1.78 -15.24 1.52
N THR A 47 0.60 -14.73 1.14
CA THR A 47 0.22 -14.72 -0.27
C THR A 47 1.14 -13.77 -1.04
N ALA A 48 1.61 -14.22 -2.17
CA ALA A 48 2.55 -13.47 -2.99
C ALA A 48 1.98 -13.21 -4.38
N GLY A 49 2.49 -12.18 -5.03
CA GLY A 49 2.08 -11.81 -6.36
C GLY A 49 3.09 -10.92 -7.04
N ILE A 50 2.71 -10.38 -8.18
CA ILE A 50 3.55 -9.47 -8.95
C ILE A 50 2.77 -8.20 -9.25
N MET A 51 3.35 -7.07 -8.88
CA MET A 51 2.81 -5.75 -9.23
C MET A 51 3.40 -5.32 -10.56
N ASN A 52 2.55 -5.10 -11.54
CA ASN A 52 2.95 -4.59 -12.85
C ASN A 52 2.67 -3.08 -12.86
N THR A 53 3.71 -2.28 -13.05
CA THR A 53 3.59 -0.84 -13.01
C THR A 53 3.28 -0.27 -14.39
N ARG A 54 2.72 0.94 -14.41
CA ARG A 54 2.48 1.64 -15.68
C ARG A 54 3.77 2.01 -16.40
N ALA A 55 4.87 2.10 -15.66
CA ALA A 55 6.19 2.31 -16.25
C ALA A 55 6.80 1.04 -16.86
N GLY A 56 6.10 -0.08 -16.80
CA GLY A 56 6.56 -1.34 -17.39
C GLY A 56 7.47 -2.17 -16.49
N GLN A 57 7.50 -1.86 -15.20
CA GLN A 57 8.28 -2.63 -14.23
C GLN A 57 7.42 -3.72 -13.59
N HIS A 58 8.09 -4.75 -13.08
CA HIS A 58 7.43 -5.88 -12.41
C HIS A 58 8.11 -6.10 -11.07
N HIS A 59 7.33 -6.02 -9.99
CA HIS A 59 7.86 -6.17 -8.63
C HIS A 59 7.18 -7.32 -7.92
N LYS A 60 7.95 -8.28 -7.43
CA LYS A 60 7.42 -9.33 -6.55
C LYS A 60 7.02 -8.71 -5.23
N MET A 61 5.87 -9.12 -4.72
CA MET A 61 5.34 -8.62 -3.47
C MET A 61 4.76 -9.76 -2.66
N ARG A 62 4.78 -9.60 -1.35
CA ARG A 62 4.21 -10.56 -0.41
C ARG A 62 3.40 -9.84 0.64
N LEU A 63 2.22 -10.38 0.93
CA LEU A 63 1.34 -9.84 1.95
C LEU A 63 1.69 -10.41 3.31
N VAL A 64 1.80 -9.55 4.31
CA VAL A 64 2.09 -9.94 5.69
C VAL A 64 1.26 -9.11 6.66
N ASP A 65 1.17 -9.56 7.91
CA ASP A 65 0.55 -8.83 9.01
C ASP A 65 -0.88 -8.38 8.72
N VAL A 66 -1.68 -9.24 8.08
CA VAL A 66 -3.07 -8.93 7.77
C VAL A 66 -3.93 -8.98 9.03
N VAL A 67 -4.57 -7.84 9.33
CA VAL A 67 -5.61 -7.75 10.35
C VAL A 67 -6.89 -7.31 9.63
N PRO A 68 -7.81 -8.24 9.33
CA PRO A 68 -8.95 -7.95 8.49
C PRO A 68 -9.73 -6.73 8.95
N GLY A 69 -10.03 -5.84 8.00
CA GLY A 69 -10.75 -4.61 8.26
C GLY A 69 -9.91 -3.48 8.88
N ARG A 70 -8.64 -3.73 9.19
CA ARG A 70 -7.82 -2.75 9.90
C ARG A 70 -6.50 -2.42 9.24
N SER A 71 -5.72 -3.44 8.91
CA SER A 71 -4.36 -3.20 8.43
C SER A 71 -3.80 -4.38 7.68
N PHE A 72 -2.77 -4.10 6.90
CA PHE A 72 -1.94 -5.11 6.26
C PHE A 72 -0.60 -4.48 5.90
N ALA A 73 0.37 -5.31 5.56
CA ALA A 73 1.64 -4.84 5.05
C ALA A 73 2.00 -5.59 3.77
N LEU A 74 2.70 -4.89 2.89
CA LEU A 74 3.24 -5.47 1.66
C LEU A 74 4.75 -5.33 1.68
N GLU A 75 5.44 -6.44 1.40
CA GLU A 75 6.89 -6.44 1.27
C GLU A 75 7.27 -6.64 -0.19
N THR A 76 8.17 -5.83 -0.68
CA THR A 76 8.68 -5.95 -2.04
C THR A 76 10.18 -5.72 -2.05
N SER A 77 10.90 -6.56 -2.81
CA SER A 77 12.34 -6.44 -3.00
C SER A 77 12.60 -5.71 -4.30
N VAL A 78 13.39 -4.65 -4.24
CA VAL A 78 13.69 -3.79 -5.40
C VAL A 78 15.11 -4.03 -5.88
N VAL A 79 16.07 -4.11 -4.95
CA VAL A 79 17.46 -4.44 -5.23
C VAL A 79 17.93 -5.46 -4.20
N PRO A 80 18.98 -6.25 -4.51
CA PRO A 80 19.50 -7.22 -3.55
C PRO A 80 19.86 -6.58 -2.22
N GLY A 81 19.43 -7.19 -1.12
CA GLY A 81 19.70 -6.71 0.22
C GLY A 81 18.84 -5.56 0.68
N THR A 82 17.86 -5.13 -0.12
CA THR A 82 16.98 -4.01 0.22
C THR A 82 15.55 -4.39 -0.07
N ALA A 83 14.67 -4.21 0.91
CA ALA A 83 13.24 -4.47 0.78
C ALA A 83 12.46 -3.25 1.22
N PHE A 84 11.34 -3.01 0.57
CA PHE A 84 10.36 -2.01 1.01
C PHE A 84 9.26 -2.72 1.78
N HIS A 85 8.89 -2.15 2.92
CA HIS A 85 7.81 -2.64 3.76
C HIS A 85 6.76 -1.54 3.84
N PHE A 86 5.64 -1.76 3.16
CA PHE A 86 4.53 -0.80 3.13
C PHE A 86 3.52 -1.17 4.20
N ASN A 87 3.28 -0.25 5.13
CA ASN A 87 2.26 -0.41 6.17
C ASN A 87 1.00 0.33 5.76
N CYS A 88 -0.11 -0.38 5.70
CA CYS A 88 -1.40 0.17 5.28
C CYS A 88 -2.40 0.00 6.42
N ARG A 89 -3.06 1.08 6.82
CA ARG A 89 -3.96 1.08 7.98
C ARG A 89 -5.25 1.82 7.71
N ILE A 90 -6.31 1.34 8.36
CA ILE A 90 -7.63 1.97 8.38
C ILE A 90 -8.00 2.18 9.84
N GLU A 91 -8.31 3.41 10.23
CA GLU A 91 -8.62 3.76 11.61
C GLU A 91 -9.83 4.68 11.67
N PRO A 92 -10.63 4.59 12.74
CA PRO A 92 -11.69 5.58 12.96
C PRO A 92 -11.07 6.94 13.31
N ALA A 93 -11.68 8.02 12.85
CA ALA A 93 -11.18 9.39 13.05
C ALA A 93 -12.35 10.37 13.17
N GLY A 94 -13.02 10.37 14.34
CA GLY A 94 -14.05 11.35 14.62
C GLY A 94 -15.23 11.33 13.65
N GLY A 95 -15.80 10.17 13.42
CA GLY A 95 -16.92 10.01 12.48
C GLY A 95 -16.50 9.81 11.03
N LYS A 96 -15.20 9.88 10.76
CA LYS A 96 -14.62 9.58 9.45
C LYS A 96 -13.71 8.38 9.55
N THR A 97 -13.19 7.95 8.41
CA THR A 97 -12.23 6.86 8.32
C THR A 97 -10.89 7.45 7.89
N ARG A 98 -9.84 7.19 8.66
CA ARG A 98 -8.47 7.57 8.29
C ARG A 98 -7.80 6.41 7.58
N ILE A 99 -7.23 6.71 6.43
CA ILE A 99 -6.52 5.74 5.61
C ILE A 99 -5.06 6.18 5.56
N SER A 100 -4.15 5.31 6.02
CA SER A 100 -2.72 5.65 6.11
C SER A 100 -1.88 4.65 5.34
N GLN A 101 -0.82 5.14 4.73
CA GLN A 101 0.19 4.28 4.11
C GLN A 101 1.56 4.87 4.39
N THR A 102 2.44 4.02 4.92
CA THR A 102 3.84 4.39 5.17
C THR A 102 4.74 3.35 4.55
N VAL A 103 6.00 3.70 4.33
CA VAL A 103 7.02 2.78 3.84
C VAL A 103 8.26 2.86 4.70
N GLU A 104 8.81 1.69 5.01
CA GLU A 104 10.12 1.54 5.64
C GLU A 104 11.05 0.86 4.65
N VAL A 105 12.29 1.32 4.56
CA VAL A 105 13.32 0.66 3.74
C VAL A 105 14.14 -0.23 4.67
N LYS A 106 14.10 -1.53 4.43
CA LYS A 106 14.73 -2.55 5.27
C LYS A 106 15.93 -3.19 4.57
N GLY A 107 16.82 -3.81 5.39
CA GLY A 107 18.00 -4.50 4.91
C GLY A 107 19.27 -3.80 5.36
N PRO A 108 20.46 -4.39 5.07
CA PRO A 108 21.74 -3.81 5.50
C PRO A 108 21.98 -2.38 5.02
N LEU A 109 21.44 -2.03 3.85
CA LEU A 109 21.55 -0.69 3.27
C LEU A 109 20.36 0.21 3.62
N GLY A 110 19.40 -0.29 4.42
CA GLY A 110 18.20 0.45 4.76
C GLY A 110 18.44 1.83 5.34
N PRO A 111 19.31 1.97 6.37
CA PRO A 111 19.57 3.30 6.94
C PRO A 111 20.19 4.29 5.95
N LEU A 112 21.01 3.79 5.02
CA LEU A 112 21.63 4.63 4.01
C LEU A 112 20.65 4.99 2.89
N LEU A 113 19.92 4.01 2.38
CA LEU A 113 19.00 4.19 1.25
C LEU A 113 17.66 4.77 1.67
N GLY A 114 17.24 4.59 2.93
CA GLY A 114 15.95 5.06 3.42
C GLY A 114 15.77 6.55 3.25
N GLY A 115 16.80 7.35 3.59
CA GLY A 115 16.77 8.80 3.44
C GLY A 115 16.68 9.27 2.00
N MET A 116 17.13 8.43 1.06
CA MET A 116 17.12 8.76 -0.37
C MET A 116 15.86 8.22 -1.04
N LEU A 117 15.50 6.97 -0.76
CA LEU A 117 14.40 6.27 -1.45
C LEU A 117 13.05 6.47 -0.78
N GLY A 118 13.02 6.64 0.55
CA GLY A 118 11.76 6.77 1.27
C GLY A 118 10.88 7.91 0.76
N PRO A 119 11.38 9.15 0.71
CA PRO A 119 10.60 10.27 0.17
C PRO A 119 10.21 10.06 -1.29
N GLN A 120 11.08 9.46 -2.09
CA GLN A 120 10.82 9.21 -3.50
C GLN A 120 9.67 8.21 -3.68
N VAL A 121 9.68 7.13 -2.91
CA VAL A 121 8.65 6.08 -2.98
C VAL A 121 7.32 6.59 -2.44
N SER A 122 7.33 7.38 -1.37
CA SER A 122 6.12 7.84 -0.70
C SER A 122 5.47 9.07 -1.34
N LYS A 123 6.10 9.69 -2.33
CA LYS A 123 5.62 10.96 -2.89
C LYS A 123 4.20 10.90 -3.46
N ASP A 124 3.77 9.74 -3.94
CA ASP A 124 2.45 9.57 -4.56
C ASP A 124 1.41 9.00 -3.60
N PHE A 125 1.77 8.75 -2.33
CA PHE A 125 0.85 8.12 -1.39
C PHE A 125 -0.41 8.95 -1.17
N GLY A 126 -0.27 10.26 -1.05
CA GLY A 126 -1.44 11.14 -0.88
C GLY A 126 -2.41 11.04 -2.05
N THR A 127 -1.90 10.94 -3.27
CA THR A 127 -2.71 10.82 -4.48
C THR A 127 -3.43 9.48 -4.51
N LEU A 128 -2.69 8.37 -4.29
CA LEU A 128 -3.30 7.05 -4.37
C LEU A 128 -4.32 6.83 -3.24
N LEU A 129 -4.04 7.30 -2.03
CA LEU A 129 -4.98 7.18 -0.92
C LEU A 129 -6.21 8.06 -1.14
N GLY A 130 -6.04 9.24 -1.71
CA GLY A 130 -7.15 10.11 -2.08
C GLY A 130 -8.05 9.47 -3.13
N ASN A 131 -7.46 8.81 -4.11
CA ASN A 131 -8.22 8.09 -5.15
C ASN A 131 -8.97 6.89 -4.54
N LEU A 132 -8.33 6.16 -3.64
CA LEU A 132 -8.96 5.05 -2.91
C LEU A 132 -10.17 5.55 -2.11
N ALA A 133 -9.99 6.65 -1.39
CA ALA A 133 -11.06 7.26 -0.60
C ALA A 133 -12.24 7.65 -1.49
N LYS A 134 -11.99 8.29 -2.61
CA LYS A 134 -13.03 8.69 -3.56
C LYS A 134 -13.80 7.50 -4.11
N GLN A 135 -13.09 6.44 -4.47
CA GLN A 135 -13.72 5.23 -4.99
C GLN A 135 -14.62 4.58 -3.93
N ALA A 136 -14.18 4.56 -2.69
CA ALA A 136 -14.98 4.03 -1.59
C ALA A 136 -16.22 4.89 -1.31
N GLU A 137 -16.10 6.21 -1.48
CA GLU A 137 -17.21 7.16 -1.28
C GLU A 137 -18.24 7.11 -2.40
N ALA A 138 -17.85 6.70 -3.58
CA ALA A 138 -18.70 6.71 -4.76
C ALA A 138 -19.74 5.57 -4.80
N VAL A 139 -19.67 4.65 -3.85
CA VAL A 139 -20.57 3.47 -3.83
C VAL A 139 -21.86 3.75 -3.09
#